data_242254b8ab76bd7414ac1d57807177fe
#
_entry.id   242254b8ab76bd7414ac1d57807177fe
#
_cell.length_a   1.000
_cell.length_b   1.000
_cell.length_c   1.000
_cell.angle_alpha   90.00
_cell.angle_beta   90.00
_cell.angle_gamma   90.00
#
_symmetry.space_group_name_H-M   'P 1'
#
loop_
_entity.id
_entity.type
_entity.pdbx_description
1 polymer ?
#
loop_
_entity_poly.entity_id
_entity_poly.type
_entity_poly.pdbx_seq_one_letter_code
_entity_poly.pdbx_strand_id
1 'polypeptide(L)'
;IGKAILSQLSEEIDEDYIEGYKELSGFGVVAYYEGKEILVGNYKLMEEYSIAAQEKEYAGTVIYTAQDGEFLGYIYISDEIKDDSFSTIENLKNLGVDSYMLTGDSKTIGEMVGNKLGIPLKNIFTHLLPQNKVEKLQEIMNTSNKKVVFVGDGINDAPVLSLADIGIAMGGAGSDIAVGQFIHLILHPVLCPCWPGTDATHFTNSDDIFVFSKTI
;
A
#
# COMPACT_ATOMS: atom_id res chain seq x y z
N ILE A 1 11.96 -5.69 -0.14
CA ILE A 1 11.96 -7.14 -0.29
C ILE A 1 13.14 -7.73 0.48
N GLY A 2 14.42 -7.45 0.12
CA GLY A 2 15.59 -8.04 0.77
C GLY A 2 15.59 -7.87 2.30
N LYS A 3 15.33 -6.66 2.81
CA LYS A 3 15.23 -6.40 4.26
C LYS A 3 14.17 -7.25 4.96
N ALA A 4 13.02 -7.49 4.32
CA ALA A 4 11.95 -8.32 4.89
C ALA A 4 12.37 -9.80 4.98
N ILE A 5 13.12 -10.31 4.00
CA ILE A 5 13.65 -11.67 4.03
C ILE A 5 14.73 -11.77 5.11
N LEU A 6 15.69 -10.85 5.12
CA LEU A 6 16.79 -10.84 6.10
C LEU A 6 16.30 -10.76 7.55
N SER A 7 15.21 -10.04 7.82
CA SER A 7 14.63 -9.94 9.17
C SER A 7 14.07 -11.26 9.72
N GLN A 8 13.86 -12.26 8.86
CA GLN A 8 13.35 -13.59 9.25
C GLN A 8 14.48 -14.62 9.43
N LEU A 9 15.72 -14.26 9.08
CA LEU A 9 16.86 -15.13 9.25
C LEU A 9 17.42 -14.99 10.66
N SER A 10 17.73 -16.14 11.29
CA SER A 10 18.36 -16.21 12.61
C SER A 10 19.89 -16.33 12.55
N GLU A 11 20.44 -16.53 11.36
CA GLU A 11 21.87 -16.72 11.13
C GLU A 11 22.45 -15.58 10.30
N GLU A 12 23.71 -15.23 10.55
CA GLU A 12 24.44 -14.29 9.70
C GLU A 12 24.75 -14.97 8.36
N ILE A 13 24.54 -14.23 7.27
CA ILE A 13 24.87 -14.68 5.92
C ILE A 13 26.33 -14.32 5.66
N ASP A 14 27.14 -15.30 5.28
CA ASP A 14 28.50 -15.08 4.81
C ASP A 14 28.47 -14.77 3.31
N GLU A 15 28.64 -13.49 2.97
CA GLU A 15 28.61 -13.01 1.59
C GLU A 15 29.85 -13.44 0.77
N ASP A 16 30.93 -13.88 1.41
CA ASP A 16 32.19 -14.28 0.75
C ASP A 16 32.01 -15.52 -0.14
N TYR A 17 30.95 -16.31 0.09
CA TYR A 17 30.63 -17.49 -0.73
C TYR A 17 29.75 -17.19 -1.95
N ILE A 18 29.34 -15.92 -2.16
CA ILE A 18 28.50 -15.53 -3.30
C ILE A 18 29.39 -15.10 -4.46
N GLU A 19 29.29 -15.82 -5.58
CA GLU A 19 30.02 -15.53 -6.80
C GLU A 19 29.07 -15.32 -7.99
N GLY A 20 29.55 -14.67 -9.03
CA GLY A 20 28.89 -14.61 -10.33
C GLY A 20 27.51 -13.91 -10.32
N TYR A 21 27.29 -12.97 -9.39
CA TYR A 21 26.02 -12.25 -9.28
C TYR A 21 25.66 -11.55 -10.60
N LYS A 22 24.46 -11.81 -11.10
CA LYS A 22 23.89 -11.19 -12.30
C LYS A 22 22.41 -10.87 -12.09
N GLU A 23 22.07 -9.59 -12.21
CA GLU A 23 20.68 -9.16 -12.22
C GLU A 23 20.10 -9.28 -13.64
N LEU A 24 18.95 -9.93 -13.76
CA LEU A 24 18.16 -10.05 -14.98
C LEU A 24 16.93 -9.15 -14.85
N SER A 25 16.98 -8.01 -15.54
CA SER A 25 15.93 -7.00 -15.44
C SER A 25 14.56 -7.56 -15.78
N GLY A 26 13.61 -7.39 -14.85
CA GLY A 26 12.24 -7.89 -14.99
C GLY A 26 12.04 -9.38 -14.67
N PHE A 27 13.11 -10.10 -14.30
CA PHE A 27 13.08 -11.54 -13.98
C PHE A 27 13.53 -11.81 -12.54
N GLY A 28 14.71 -11.35 -12.15
CA GLY A 28 15.30 -11.62 -10.87
C GLY A 28 16.82 -11.65 -10.92
N VAL A 29 17.42 -12.56 -10.16
CA VAL A 29 18.87 -12.67 -9.95
C VAL A 29 19.33 -14.10 -10.16
N VAL A 30 20.53 -14.24 -10.75
CA VAL A 30 21.30 -15.47 -10.82
C VAL A 30 22.61 -15.25 -10.10
N ALA A 31 23.00 -16.16 -9.24
CA ALA A 31 24.27 -16.14 -8.54
C ALA A 31 24.77 -17.57 -8.31
N TYR A 32 26.02 -17.70 -7.88
CA TYR A 32 26.56 -18.98 -7.41
C TYR A 32 26.84 -18.87 -5.91
N TYR A 33 26.42 -19.85 -5.16
CA TYR A 33 26.71 -19.99 -3.74
C TYR A 33 27.36 -21.35 -3.50
N GLU A 34 28.58 -21.36 -3.00
CA GLU A 34 29.38 -22.58 -2.83
C GLU A 34 29.48 -23.41 -4.14
N GLY A 35 29.61 -22.74 -5.28
CA GLY A 35 29.70 -23.38 -6.60
C GLY A 35 28.38 -23.90 -7.17
N LYS A 36 27.26 -23.73 -6.47
CA LYS A 36 25.91 -24.09 -6.94
C LYS A 36 25.20 -22.89 -7.53
N GLU A 37 24.54 -23.11 -8.68
CA GLU A 37 23.75 -22.05 -9.30
C GLU A 37 22.46 -21.80 -8.51
N ILE A 38 22.24 -20.54 -8.11
CA ILE A 38 21.05 -20.10 -7.39
C ILE A 38 20.26 -19.13 -8.26
N LEU A 39 18.99 -19.41 -8.46
CA LEU A 39 18.03 -18.57 -9.14
C LEU A 39 17.05 -18.00 -8.11
N VAL A 40 16.87 -16.68 -8.09
CA VAL A 40 15.91 -15.99 -7.23
C VAL A 40 15.15 -14.96 -8.05
N GLY A 41 13.85 -15.11 -8.22
CA GLY A 41 13.09 -14.17 -9.05
C GLY A 41 11.60 -14.48 -9.16
N ASN A 42 10.96 -13.91 -10.18
CA ASN A 42 9.56 -14.17 -10.47
C ASN A 42 9.36 -15.51 -11.21
N TYR A 43 8.10 -15.87 -11.45
CA TYR A 43 7.76 -17.09 -12.16
C TYR A 43 8.37 -17.17 -13.57
N LYS A 44 8.48 -16.02 -14.28
CA LYS A 44 9.09 -15.96 -15.62
C LYS A 44 10.57 -16.36 -15.61
N LEU A 45 11.31 -16.11 -14.50
CA LEU A 45 12.67 -16.59 -14.36
C LEU A 45 12.70 -18.13 -14.32
N MET A 46 11.77 -18.74 -13.63
CA MET A 46 11.65 -20.21 -13.58
C MET A 46 11.35 -20.79 -14.96
N GLU A 47 10.46 -20.17 -15.72
CA GLU A 47 10.16 -20.58 -17.10
C GLU A 47 11.37 -20.46 -18.02
N GLU A 48 12.09 -19.33 -17.97
CA GLU A 48 13.28 -19.06 -18.80
C GLU A 48 14.38 -20.12 -18.58
N TYR A 49 14.55 -20.55 -17.34
CA TYR A 49 15.54 -21.58 -16.96
C TYR A 49 14.96 -23.01 -16.98
N SER A 50 13.74 -23.20 -17.50
CA SER A 50 13.07 -24.51 -17.58
C SER A 50 12.94 -25.20 -16.22
N ILE A 51 12.79 -24.44 -15.14
CA ILE A 51 12.56 -24.95 -13.79
C ILE A 51 11.10 -25.37 -13.65
N ALA A 52 10.86 -26.58 -13.18
CA ALA A 52 9.51 -27.12 -12.96
C ALA A 52 8.84 -26.50 -11.74
N ALA A 53 8.40 -25.24 -11.84
CA ALA A 53 7.65 -24.54 -10.83
C ALA A 53 6.18 -24.40 -11.23
N GLN A 54 5.32 -24.16 -10.26
CA GLN A 54 3.91 -23.82 -10.51
C GLN A 54 3.67 -22.34 -10.19
N GLU A 55 3.12 -21.59 -11.13
CA GLU A 55 2.74 -20.21 -10.88
C GLU A 55 1.72 -20.12 -9.74
N LYS A 56 1.95 -19.18 -8.84
CA LYS A 56 1.10 -18.90 -7.68
C LYS A 56 0.53 -17.50 -7.78
N GLU A 57 -0.77 -17.40 -7.69
CA GLU A 57 -1.49 -16.13 -7.60
C GLU A 57 -1.77 -15.81 -6.12
N TYR A 58 -0.97 -14.89 -5.56
CA TYR A 58 -1.18 -14.36 -4.22
C TYR A 58 -1.33 -12.84 -4.24
N ALA A 59 -1.98 -12.32 -3.22
CA ALA A 59 -2.10 -10.88 -2.99
C ALA A 59 -0.79 -10.30 -2.41
N GLY A 60 0.27 -10.27 -3.21
CA GLY A 60 1.61 -9.82 -2.81
C GLY A 60 2.68 -10.21 -3.82
N THR A 61 3.95 -10.09 -3.41
CA THR A 61 5.08 -10.48 -4.24
C THR A 61 5.45 -11.93 -3.96
N VAL A 62 5.48 -12.76 -5.00
CA VAL A 62 5.99 -14.14 -4.91
C VAL A 62 7.39 -14.18 -5.51
N ILE A 63 8.34 -14.67 -4.74
CA ILE A 63 9.73 -14.88 -5.15
C ILE A 63 9.98 -16.36 -5.19
N TYR A 64 10.31 -16.87 -6.36
CA TYR A 64 10.66 -18.26 -6.58
C TYR A 64 12.15 -18.46 -6.42
N THR A 65 12.55 -19.61 -5.89
CA THR A 65 13.97 -19.99 -5.70
C THR A 65 14.23 -21.36 -6.29
N ALA A 66 15.36 -21.49 -6.96
CA ALA A 66 15.84 -22.77 -7.48
C ALA A 66 17.35 -22.89 -7.30
N GLN A 67 17.87 -24.13 -7.24
CA GLN A 67 19.29 -24.46 -7.12
C GLN A 67 19.64 -25.57 -8.10
N ASP A 68 20.69 -25.36 -8.90
CA ASP A 68 21.19 -26.35 -9.87
C ASP A 68 20.08 -26.97 -10.74
N GLY A 69 19.12 -26.16 -11.17
CA GLY A 69 18.00 -26.61 -12.00
C GLY A 69 16.83 -27.23 -11.23
N GLU A 70 16.91 -27.39 -9.91
CA GLU A 70 15.84 -27.91 -9.07
C GLU A 70 15.08 -26.79 -8.35
N PHE A 71 13.75 -26.84 -8.42
CA PHE A 71 12.88 -25.90 -7.70
C PHE A 71 12.94 -26.15 -6.20
N LEU A 72 13.38 -25.16 -5.42
CA LEU A 72 13.45 -25.25 -3.96
C LEU A 72 12.13 -24.82 -3.29
N GLY A 73 11.47 -23.77 -3.84
CA GLY A 73 10.27 -23.24 -3.22
C GLY A 73 10.03 -21.79 -3.61
N TYR A 74 9.11 -21.16 -2.91
CA TYR A 74 8.81 -19.74 -3.09
C TYR A 74 8.67 -19.04 -1.74
N ILE A 75 9.01 -17.75 -1.73
CA ILE A 75 8.80 -16.83 -0.61
C ILE A 75 7.66 -15.92 -1.01
N TYR A 76 6.64 -15.84 -0.15
CA TYR A 76 5.53 -14.92 -0.32
C TYR A 76 5.72 -13.71 0.59
N ILE A 77 5.69 -12.52 0.00
CA ILE A 77 5.80 -11.26 0.72
C ILE A 77 4.53 -10.46 0.46
N SER A 78 3.81 -10.16 1.53
CA SER A 78 2.64 -9.29 1.49
C SER A 78 2.77 -8.20 2.54
N ASP A 79 2.15 -7.05 2.26
CA ASP A 79 1.96 -6.04 3.28
C ASP A 79 0.96 -6.53 4.31
N GLU A 80 1.28 -6.38 5.57
CA GLU A 80 0.34 -6.62 6.66
C GLU A 80 -0.50 -5.38 6.93
N ILE A 81 -1.79 -5.62 7.16
CA ILE A 81 -2.68 -4.57 7.66
C ILE A 81 -2.29 -4.31 9.12
N LYS A 82 -1.99 -3.06 9.46
CA LYS A 82 -1.66 -2.70 10.84
C LYS A 82 -2.84 -2.98 11.78
N ASP A 83 -2.54 -3.46 12.97
CA ASP A 83 -3.56 -3.86 13.96
C ASP A 83 -4.51 -2.71 14.30
N ASP A 84 -4.00 -1.47 14.38
CA ASP A 84 -4.77 -0.27 14.67
C ASP A 84 -5.75 0.10 13.56
N SER A 85 -5.54 -0.38 12.32
CA SER A 85 -6.44 -0.11 11.19
C SER A 85 -7.83 -0.74 11.40
N PHE A 86 -7.89 -1.93 12.00
CA PHE A 86 -9.18 -2.60 12.28
C PHE A 86 -10.02 -1.80 13.26
N SER A 87 -9.43 -1.42 14.38
CA SER A 87 -10.12 -0.62 15.40
C SER A 87 -10.49 0.78 14.87
N THR A 88 -9.66 1.37 14.02
CA THR A 88 -9.94 2.67 13.40
C THR A 88 -11.17 2.62 12.51
N ILE A 89 -11.25 1.65 11.58
CA ILE A 89 -12.43 1.51 10.69
C ILE A 89 -13.67 1.15 11.48
N GLU A 90 -13.57 0.32 12.51
CA GLU A 90 -14.69 -0.01 13.39
C GLU A 90 -15.19 1.23 14.14
N ASN A 91 -14.30 2.04 14.70
CA ASN A 91 -14.66 3.28 15.37
C ASN A 91 -15.33 4.29 14.44
N LEU A 92 -14.83 4.46 13.21
CA LEU A 92 -15.47 5.30 12.20
C LEU A 92 -16.89 4.82 11.91
N LYS A 93 -17.09 3.52 11.73
CA LYS A 93 -18.41 2.93 11.52
C LYS A 93 -19.36 3.17 12.69
N ASN A 94 -18.86 3.04 13.93
CA ASN A 94 -19.64 3.30 15.14
C ASN A 94 -20.05 4.79 15.29
N LEU A 95 -19.25 5.70 14.73
CA LEU A 95 -19.56 7.13 14.62
C LEU A 95 -20.52 7.46 13.46
N GLY A 96 -20.95 6.47 12.67
CA GLY A 96 -21.83 6.70 11.50
C GLY A 96 -21.09 7.22 10.26
N VAL A 97 -19.75 7.18 10.27
CA VAL A 97 -18.93 7.66 9.16
C VAL A 97 -18.78 6.56 8.09
N ASP A 98 -19.06 6.89 6.83
CA ASP A 98 -18.86 5.99 5.71
C ASP A 98 -17.38 5.92 5.33
N SER A 99 -16.82 4.72 5.26
CA SER A 99 -15.43 4.48 4.84
C SER A 99 -15.37 3.99 3.39
N TYR A 100 -14.45 4.57 2.61
CA TYR A 100 -14.16 4.22 1.22
C TYR A 100 -12.68 3.90 1.05
N MET A 101 -12.36 2.99 0.15
CA MET A 101 -10.98 2.65 -0.22
C MET A 101 -10.75 2.86 -1.72
N LEU A 102 -9.76 3.70 -2.07
CA LEU A 102 -9.29 3.94 -3.42
C LEU A 102 -7.87 3.43 -3.56
N THR A 103 -7.65 2.39 -4.35
CA THR A 103 -6.32 1.77 -4.49
C THR A 103 -5.94 1.51 -5.94
N GLY A 104 -4.64 1.57 -6.24
CA GLY A 104 -4.07 1.10 -7.51
C GLY A 104 -3.93 -0.42 -7.59
N ASP A 105 -4.11 -1.13 -6.48
CA ASP A 105 -3.97 -2.58 -6.41
C ASP A 105 -4.97 -3.32 -7.31
N SER A 106 -4.68 -4.59 -7.57
CA SER A 106 -5.61 -5.49 -8.26
C SER A 106 -6.91 -5.65 -7.46
N LYS A 107 -7.98 -6.05 -8.17
CA LYS A 107 -9.28 -6.29 -7.56
C LYS A 107 -9.20 -7.28 -6.39
N THR A 108 -8.47 -8.38 -6.59
CA THR A 108 -8.29 -9.43 -5.58
C THR A 108 -7.67 -8.88 -4.30
N ILE A 109 -6.62 -8.07 -4.42
CA ILE A 109 -5.92 -7.47 -3.27
C ILE A 109 -6.82 -6.44 -2.57
N GLY A 110 -7.37 -5.49 -3.35
CA GLY A 110 -8.19 -4.43 -2.78
C GLY A 110 -9.44 -4.96 -2.08
N GLU A 111 -10.17 -5.91 -2.70
CA GLU A 111 -11.34 -6.53 -2.07
C GLU A 111 -10.97 -7.34 -0.83
N MET A 112 -9.84 -8.07 -0.86
CA MET A 112 -9.38 -8.83 0.31
C MET A 112 -9.06 -7.91 1.49
N VAL A 113 -8.31 -6.83 1.25
CA VAL A 113 -7.95 -5.85 2.31
C VAL A 113 -9.19 -5.13 2.82
N GLY A 114 -10.02 -4.61 1.92
CA GLY A 114 -11.23 -3.88 2.31
C GLY A 114 -12.24 -4.75 3.07
N ASN A 115 -12.42 -6.01 2.66
CA ASN A 115 -13.27 -6.97 3.37
C ASN A 115 -12.72 -7.27 4.77
N LYS A 116 -11.41 -7.50 4.92
CA LYS A 116 -10.78 -7.69 6.23
C LYS A 116 -11.00 -6.49 7.15
N LEU A 117 -10.94 -5.27 6.62
CA LEU A 117 -11.20 -4.04 7.36
C LEU A 117 -12.69 -3.77 7.61
N GLY A 118 -13.60 -4.55 7.03
CA GLY A 118 -15.04 -4.35 7.17
C GLY A 118 -15.61 -3.20 6.32
N ILE A 119 -14.88 -2.75 5.28
CA ILE A 119 -15.34 -1.75 4.32
C ILE A 119 -16.31 -2.45 3.34
N PRO A 120 -17.52 -1.89 3.09
CA PRO A 120 -18.47 -2.47 2.13
C PRO A 120 -17.87 -2.58 0.72
N LEU A 121 -18.07 -3.68 0.01
CA LEU A 121 -17.54 -3.91 -1.34
C LEU A 121 -17.87 -2.77 -2.33
N LYS A 122 -19.07 -2.18 -2.24
CA LYS A 122 -19.49 -1.04 -3.05
C LYS A 122 -18.65 0.22 -2.85
N ASN A 123 -17.90 0.30 -1.75
CA ASN A 123 -17.05 1.42 -1.36
C ASN A 123 -15.55 1.13 -1.64
N ILE A 124 -15.24 0.01 -2.30
CA ILE A 124 -13.86 -0.40 -2.62
C ILE A 124 -13.64 -0.22 -4.13
N PHE A 125 -12.70 0.64 -4.50
CA PHE A 125 -12.35 0.93 -5.89
C PHE A 125 -10.89 0.57 -6.13
N THR A 126 -10.66 -0.29 -7.10
CA THR A 126 -9.37 -0.93 -7.39
C THR A 126 -8.87 -0.56 -8.78
N HIS A 127 -7.61 -0.89 -9.13
CA HIS A 127 -6.98 -0.56 -10.42
C HIS A 127 -7.00 0.93 -10.77
N LEU A 128 -7.03 1.81 -9.76
CA LEU A 128 -7.11 3.24 -10.00
C LEU A 128 -5.72 3.83 -10.29
N LEU A 129 -5.59 4.48 -11.43
CA LEU A 129 -4.50 5.40 -11.70
C LEU A 129 -4.71 6.71 -10.91
N PRO A 130 -3.67 7.53 -10.69
CA PRO A 130 -3.82 8.79 -9.94
C PRO A 130 -4.96 9.68 -10.44
N GLN A 131 -5.15 9.80 -11.77
CA GLN A 131 -6.24 10.56 -12.37
C GLN A 131 -7.61 9.97 -12.03
N ASN A 132 -7.74 8.64 -12.06
CA ASN A 132 -9.00 7.96 -11.75
C ASN A 132 -9.37 8.10 -10.27
N LYS A 133 -8.38 8.22 -9.37
CA LYS A 133 -8.66 8.52 -7.96
C LYS A 133 -9.29 9.90 -7.80
N VAL A 134 -8.81 10.92 -8.54
CA VAL A 134 -9.40 12.26 -8.55
C VAL A 134 -10.84 12.23 -9.03
N GLU A 135 -11.11 11.59 -10.17
CA GLU A 135 -12.45 11.45 -10.74
C GLU A 135 -13.40 10.74 -9.75
N LYS A 136 -12.94 9.65 -9.14
CA LYS A 136 -13.74 8.88 -8.17
C LYS A 136 -14.01 9.67 -6.90
N LEU A 137 -13.05 10.44 -6.39
CA LEU A 137 -13.29 11.33 -5.25
C LEU A 137 -14.34 12.39 -5.58
N GLN A 138 -14.26 13.02 -6.77
CA GLN A 138 -15.25 13.98 -7.23
C GLN A 138 -16.66 13.38 -7.31
N GLU A 139 -16.76 12.14 -7.82
CA GLU A 139 -18.03 11.40 -7.87
C GLU A 139 -18.61 11.20 -6.47
N ILE A 140 -17.78 10.76 -5.49
CA ILE A 140 -18.20 10.59 -4.10
C ILE A 140 -18.67 11.92 -3.50
N MET A 141 -17.92 13.00 -3.70
CA MET A 141 -18.27 14.33 -3.21
C MET A 141 -19.58 14.86 -3.82
N ASN A 142 -19.81 14.62 -5.12
CA ASN A 142 -21.00 15.10 -5.82
C ASN A 142 -22.26 14.29 -5.50
N THR A 143 -22.11 13.01 -5.10
CA THR A 143 -23.25 12.14 -4.79
C THR A 143 -23.68 12.22 -3.34
N SER A 144 -22.87 12.83 -2.47
CA SER A 144 -23.18 12.98 -1.06
C SER A 144 -23.15 14.47 -0.66
N ASN A 145 -24.08 14.87 0.22
CA ASN A 145 -24.02 16.19 0.89
C ASN A 145 -23.10 16.17 2.11
N LYS A 146 -22.25 15.17 2.24
CA LYS A 146 -21.38 14.94 3.38
C LYS A 146 -20.01 15.57 3.16
N LYS A 147 -19.30 15.89 4.22
CA LYS A 147 -17.90 16.30 4.15
C LYS A 147 -17.02 15.09 3.88
N VAL A 148 -16.04 15.24 3.01
CA VAL A 148 -15.13 14.17 2.61
C VAL A 148 -13.73 14.44 3.12
N VAL A 149 -13.23 13.47 3.92
CA VAL A 149 -11.85 13.44 4.39
C VAL A 149 -11.10 12.42 3.55
N PHE A 150 -10.01 12.82 2.91
CA PHE A 150 -9.14 11.91 2.17
C PHE A 150 -7.82 11.71 2.91
N VAL A 151 -7.41 10.44 3.07
CA VAL A 151 -6.16 10.04 3.72
C VAL A 151 -5.29 9.31 2.72
N GLY A 152 -4.06 9.78 2.48
CA GLY A 152 -3.14 9.19 1.51
C GLY A 152 -1.68 9.34 1.89
N ASP A 153 -0.76 8.75 1.10
CA ASP A 153 0.69 8.75 1.35
C ASP A 153 1.41 10.04 0.92
N GLY A 154 0.70 10.96 0.31
CA GLY A 154 1.16 12.32 0.03
C GLY A 154 1.68 12.56 -1.39
N ILE A 155 2.65 11.81 -1.89
CA ILE A 155 3.32 12.16 -3.16
C ILE A 155 2.41 11.87 -4.37
N ASN A 156 1.91 10.65 -4.47
CA ASN A 156 1.07 10.22 -5.59
C ASN A 156 -0.38 10.68 -5.46
N ASP A 157 -0.81 10.97 -4.24
CA ASP A 157 -2.17 11.36 -3.91
C ASP A 157 -2.34 12.89 -3.75
N ALA A 158 -1.30 13.68 -4.00
CA ALA A 158 -1.34 15.14 -3.84
C ALA A 158 -2.54 15.84 -4.53
N PRO A 159 -2.90 15.49 -5.79
CA PRO A 159 -4.09 16.09 -6.43
C PRO A 159 -5.39 15.71 -5.74
N VAL A 160 -5.50 14.49 -5.23
CA VAL A 160 -6.69 13.97 -4.54
C VAL A 160 -6.82 14.62 -3.15
N LEU A 161 -5.68 14.71 -2.42
CA LEU A 161 -5.60 15.37 -1.12
C LEU A 161 -6.05 16.83 -1.18
N SER A 162 -5.66 17.56 -2.24
CA SER A 162 -6.04 18.97 -2.41
C SER A 162 -7.50 19.18 -2.83
N LEU A 163 -8.14 18.15 -3.38
CA LEU A 163 -9.53 18.21 -3.83
C LEU A 163 -10.52 17.95 -2.70
N ALA A 164 -10.19 17.08 -1.75
CA ALA A 164 -11.03 16.72 -0.62
C ALA A 164 -11.36 17.95 0.25
N ASP A 165 -12.49 17.90 0.98
CA ASP A 165 -12.78 18.94 2.00
C ASP A 165 -11.67 19.00 3.06
N ILE A 166 -11.09 17.80 3.40
CA ILE A 166 -9.90 17.69 4.24
C ILE A 166 -9.02 16.59 3.64
N GLY A 167 -7.75 16.92 3.38
CA GLY A 167 -6.73 15.96 2.99
C GLY A 167 -5.78 15.71 4.16
N ILE A 168 -5.50 14.46 4.48
CA ILE A 168 -4.52 14.02 5.47
C ILE A 168 -3.41 13.25 4.77
N ALA A 169 -2.21 13.83 4.74
CA ALA A 169 -1.04 13.14 4.19
C ALA A 169 -0.33 12.34 5.30
N MET A 170 -0.20 11.03 5.08
CA MET A 170 0.55 10.13 5.98
C MET A 170 2.02 10.15 5.53
N GLY A 171 2.89 10.84 6.28
CA GLY A 171 4.32 10.95 5.96
C GLY A 171 5.06 9.64 6.22
N GLY A 172 5.75 9.12 5.16
CA GLY A 172 6.83 8.15 5.29
C GLY A 172 8.19 8.83 5.07
N ALA A 173 9.29 8.19 5.43
CA ALA A 173 10.65 8.71 5.22
C ALA A 173 10.92 8.94 3.73
N GLY A 174 10.76 10.16 3.24
CA GLY A 174 10.89 10.57 1.84
C GLY A 174 9.83 11.58 1.38
N SER A 175 8.80 11.82 2.20
CA SER A 175 7.70 12.73 1.88
C SER A 175 7.88 14.16 2.43
N ASP A 176 9.06 14.51 2.94
CA ASP A 176 9.32 15.81 3.60
C ASP A 176 8.95 17.03 2.75
N ILE A 177 8.98 16.90 1.41
CA ILE A 177 8.64 18.00 0.50
C ILE A 177 7.12 18.15 0.35
N ALA A 178 6.35 17.07 0.32
CA ALA A 178 4.90 17.11 0.20
C ALA A 178 4.23 17.41 1.56
N VAL A 179 4.74 16.80 2.63
CA VAL A 179 4.24 16.97 4.00
C VAL A 179 4.42 18.42 4.49
N GLY A 180 5.55 19.07 4.18
CA GLY A 180 5.82 20.43 4.63
C GLY A 180 4.81 21.46 4.09
N GLN A 181 4.33 21.32 2.86
CA GLN A 181 3.34 22.24 2.28
C GLN A 181 1.89 21.87 2.61
N PHE A 182 1.56 20.58 2.62
CA PHE A 182 0.17 20.12 2.83
C PHE A 182 -0.24 20.08 4.31
N ILE A 183 0.61 19.63 5.20
CA ILE A 183 0.35 19.67 6.65
C ILE A 183 0.20 21.13 7.12
N HIS A 184 0.99 22.07 6.57
CA HIS A 184 0.84 23.48 6.92
C HIS A 184 -0.49 24.07 6.44
N LEU A 185 -1.00 23.63 5.28
CA LEU A 185 -2.30 24.07 4.75
C LEU A 185 -3.50 23.39 5.44
N ILE A 186 -3.35 22.14 5.87
CA ILE A 186 -4.46 21.33 6.40
C ILE A 186 -4.53 21.39 7.93
N LEU A 187 -3.40 21.38 8.62
CA LEU A 187 -3.37 21.51 10.09
C LEU A 187 -3.46 22.96 10.57
N HIS A 188 -3.18 23.95 9.72
CA HIS A 188 -3.27 25.35 10.11
C HIS A 188 -4.70 25.78 10.54
N PRO A 189 -5.80 25.32 9.89
CA PRO A 189 -7.16 25.57 10.39
C PRO A 189 -7.50 24.82 11.68
N VAL A 190 -6.93 23.61 11.88
CA VAL A 190 -7.28 22.72 12.99
C VAL A 190 -6.46 23.02 14.26
N LEU A 191 -5.22 23.49 14.11
CA LEU A 191 -4.30 23.69 15.24
C LEU A 191 -3.93 25.16 15.51
N CYS A 192 -4.40 26.10 14.70
CA CYS A 192 -4.13 27.52 14.95
C CYS A 192 -5.17 28.12 15.90
N PRO A 193 -4.78 28.54 17.11
CA PRO A 193 -5.69 29.20 18.06
C PRO A 193 -6.25 30.55 17.57
N CYS A 194 -5.76 31.03 16.42
CA CYS A 194 -6.14 32.31 15.83
C CYS A 194 -7.26 32.23 14.78
N TRP A 195 -7.81 31.02 14.50
CA TRP A 195 -8.97 30.88 13.62
C TRP A 195 -10.24 31.02 14.46
N PRO A 196 -10.94 32.15 14.38
CA PRO A 196 -12.19 32.37 15.11
C PRO A 196 -13.29 31.50 14.47
N GLY A 197 -13.70 30.42 15.13
CA GLY A 197 -14.97 29.78 14.85
C GLY A 197 -14.97 28.29 14.41
N THR A 198 -13.86 27.58 14.47
CA THR A 198 -13.89 26.12 14.27
C THR A 198 -13.46 25.39 15.53
N ASP A 199 -14.45 25.02 16.35
CA ASP A 199 -14.28 24.04 17.40
C ASP A 199 -13.91 22.69 16.75
N ALA A 200 -12.86 22.04 17.23
CA ALA A 200 -12.44 20.68 16.78
C ALA A 200 -13.55 19.62 16.98
N THR A 201 -14.63 19.98 17.64
CA THR A 201 -15.83 19.16 17.85
C THR A 201 -16.73 19.03 16.62
N HIS A 202 -16.48 19.78 15.54
CA HIS A 202 -17.31 19.71 14.31
C HIS A 202 -17.00 18.51 13.41
N PHE A 203 -15.99 17.68 13.70
CA PHE A 203 -15.64 16.49 12.93
C PHE A 203 -16.26 15.19 13.44
N THR A 204 -17.17 15.24 14.41
CA THR A 204 -17.85 14.08 14.97
C THR A 204 -19.30 13.95 14.52
N ASN A 205 -19.71 14.65 13.45
CA ASN A 205 -21.03 14.44 12.91
C ASN A 205 -21.09 13.11 12.12
N SER A 206 -22.14 12.33 12.35
CA SER A 206 -22.50 11.08 11.65
C SER A 206 -22.61 11.20 10.12
N ASP A 207 -22.25 12.36 9.55
CA ASP A 207 -22.43 12.72 8.16
C ASP A 207 -21.11 12.88 7.39
N ASP A 208 -19.97 12.43 7.94
CA ASP A 208 -18.68 12.54 7.26
C ASP A 208 -18.30 11.26 6.50
N ILE A 209 -17.49 11.42 5.45
CA ILE A 209 -16.98 10.31 4.64
C ILE A 209 -15.46 10.30 4.77
N PHE A 210 -14.90 9.15 5.15
CA PHE A 210 -13.46 8.92 5.09
C PHE A 210 -13.10 8.12 3.85
N VAL A 211 -12.16 8.64 3.07
CA VAL A 211 -11.62 7.99 1.88
C VAL A 211 -10.15 7.69 2.14
N PHE A 212 -9.78 6.42 2.10
CA PHE A 212 -8.41 5.99 2.26
C PHE A 212 -7.80 5.66 0.91
N SER A 213 -6.58 6.14 0.67
CA SER A 213 -5.75 5.68 -0.43
C SER A 213 -4.70 4.71 0.09
N LYS A 214 -4.63 3.54 -0.53
CA LYS A 214 -3.48 2.64 -0.41
C LYS A 214 -2.67 2.74 -1.68
N THR A 215 -1.42 3.20 -1.55
CA THR A 215 -0.41 3.13 -2.61
C THR A 215 0.65 2.12 -2.15
N ILE A 216 0.94 1.14 -2.97
CA ILE A 216 2.04 0.19 -2.78
C ILE A 216 3.30 0.79 -3.37
#